data_5420fa1bb0f29a651b87eff782c9f2fd
#
_entry.id   5420fa1bb0f29a651b87eff782c9f2fd
#
_cell.length_a   1.000
_cell.length_b   1.000
_cell.length_c   1.000
_cell.angle_alpha   90.00
_cell.angle_beta   90.00
_cell.angle_gamma   90.00
#
_symmetry.space_group_name_H-M   'P 1'
#
loop_
_entity.id
_entity.type
_entity.pdbx_description
1 polymer ?
#
loop_
_entity_poly.entity_id
_entity_poly.type
_entity_poly.pdbx_seq_one_letter_code
_entity_poly.pdbx_strand_id
1 'polypeptide(L)'
;MTDGWSHRILASAFRDFYTSLSEIGADIEADPWHFTKRAGEASEDRTAAHSKAVARVRTHLHDFLKGQARELTRSLGPEGIDWMDEAQYVMASLADEVLVNMEWEGREAWSRELLETHMFGSHVAGEQVLERAEALLAEGDDANWDMAWIYLSALSLGFLGKYRGTRDSGSLPSLRPRLLNFVT
;
A
#
# COMPACT_ATOMS: atom_id res chain seq x y z
N MET A 1 29.12 7.16 6.41
CA MET A 1 28.36 7.72 7.57
C MET A 1 27.08 8.44 7.09
N THR A 2 26.29 7.80 6.22
CA THR A 2 25.02 8.34 5.68
C THR A 2 23.80 7.51 6.11
N ASP A 3 24.01 6.42 6.85
CA ASP A 3 23.01 5.36 7.00
C ASP A 3 21.87 5.63 8.00
N GLY A 4 22.03 6.54 8.94
CA GLY A 4 21.02 6.76 9.98
C GLY A 4 19.86 7.68 9.60
N TRP A 5 19.94 8.39 8.47
CA TRP A 5 18.92 9.34 8.05
C TRP A 5 17.89 8.74 7.07
N SER A 6 18.32 7.86 6.16
CA SER A 6 17.42 7.16 5.24
C SER A 6 16.41 6.27 5.97
N HIS A 7 16.86 5.52 6.98
CA HIS A 7 16.02 4.63 7.80
C HIS A 7 14.81 5.30 8.45
N ARG A 8 14.91 6.60 8.75
CA ARG A 8 13.79 7.35 9.33
C ARG A 8 12.83 7.88 8.27
N ILE A 9 13.32 8.10 7.07
CA ILE A 9 12.55 8.78 6.01
C ILE A 9 11.51 7.83 5.42
N LEU A 10 11.91 6.63 4.97
CA LEU A 10 10.99 5.65 4.41
C LEU A 10 9.99 5.13 5.45
N ALA A 11 10.45 4.86 6.67
CA ALA A 11 9.59 4.47 7.77
C ALA A 11 8.58 5.56 8.15
N SER A 12 8.97 6.85 8.08
CA SER A 12 8.04 7.96 8.28
C SER A 12 7.02 8.03 7.16
N ALA A 13 7.48 7.94 5.91
CA ALA A 13 6.60 7.94 4.74
C ALA A 13 5.56 6.82 4.80
N PHE A 14 5.97 5.61 5.19
CA PHE A 14 5.05 4.49 5.37
C PHE A 14 4.01 4.76 6.47
N ARG A 15 4.43 5.30 7.61
CA ARG A 15 3.49 5.64 8.71
C ARG A 15 2.48 6.70 8.29
N ASP A 16 2.94 7.75 7.62
CA ASP A 16 2.08 8.84 7.17
C ASP A 16 1.06 8.32 6.14
N PHE A 17 1.51 7.46 5.21
CA PHE A 17 0.64 6.77 4.28
C PHE A 17 -0.39 5.89 4.99
N TYR A 18 0.05 5.05 5.94
CA TYR A 18 -0.86 4.17 6.66
C TYR A 18 -1.86 4.94 7.53
N THR A 19 -1.46 6.07 8.08
CA THR A 19 -2.37 6.98 8.78
C THR A 19 -3.46 7.47 7.84
N SER A 20 -3.10 7.97 6.66
CA SER A 20 -4.07 8.40 5.64
C SER A 20 -4.99 7.27 5.18
N LEU A 21 -4.45 6.08 4.95
CA LEU A 21 -5.25 4.90 4.59
C LEU A 21 -6.21 4.50 5.71
N SER A 22 -5.77 4.57 6.97
CA SER A 22 -6.59 4.26 8.14
C SER A 22 -7.72 5.27 8.35
N GLU A 23 -7.47 6.55 8.10
CA GLU A 23 -8.49 7.60 8.14
C GLU A 23 -9.56 7.37 7.08
N ILE A 24 -9.17 7.02 5.84
CA ILE A 24 -10.10 6.64 4.78
C ILE A 24 -10.92 5.42 5.20
N GLY A 25 -10.29 4.39 5.78
CA GLY A 25 -10.98 3.21 6.28
C GLY A 25 -12.00 3.54 7.37
N ALA A 26 -11.62 4.37 8.34
CA ALA A 26 -12.51 4.82 9.40
C ALA A 26 -13.69 5.66 8.88
N ASP A 27 -13.46 6.52 7.89
CA ASP A 27 -14.53 7.30 7.25
C ASP A 27 -15.51 6.40 6.50
N ILE A 28 -15.02 5.36 5.82
CA ILE A 28 -15.85 4.36 5.15
C ILE A 28 -16.66 3.56 6.17
N GLU A 29 -16.06 3.12 7.28
CA GLU A 29 -16.75 2.36 8.34
C GLU A 29 -17.80 3.19 9.05
N ALA A 30 -17.51 4.46 9.32
CA ALA A 30 -18.44 5.38 10.00
C ALA A 30 -19.65 5.73 9.12
N ASP A 31 -19.46 5.91 7.84
CA ASP A 31 -20.49 6.16 6.84
C ASP A 31 -20.10 5.55 5.50
N PRO A 32 -20.49 4.29 5.23
CA PRO A 32 -20.19 3.61 3.97
C PRO A 32 -20.63 4.38 2.72
N TRP A 33 -21.51 5.37 2.90
CA TRP A 33 -22.04 6.28 1.87
C TRP A 33 -21.35 7.65 1.86
N HIS A 34 -20.38 7.89 2.75
CA HIS A 34 -19.76 9.21 2.95
C HIS A 34 -19.30 9.85 1.63
N PHE A 35 -18.66 9.06 0.79
CA PHE A 35 -18.15 9.54 -0.49
C PHE A 35 -19.23 9.71 -1.56
N THR A 36 -20.39 9.05 -1.41
CA THR A 36 -21.52 9.15 -2.34
C THR A 36 -22.46 10.30 -2.01
N LYS A 37 -22.74 10.56 -0.73
CA LYS A 37 -23.62 11.66 -0.27
C LYS A 37 -23.15 13.04 -0.70
N ARG A 38 -21.84 13.26 -0.81
CA ARG A 38 -21.26 14.52 -1.31
C ARG A 38 -21.53 14.75 -2.81
N ALA A 39 -21.99 13.76 -3.54
CA ALA A 39 -22.28 13.88 -4.96
C ALA A 39 -23.66 14.46 -5.27
N GLY A 40 -24.58 14.58 -4.29
CA GLY A 40 -25.86 15.31 -4.44
C GLY A 40 -26.83 14.69 -5.46
N GLU A 41 -26.69 13.41 -5.80
CA GLU A 41 -27.43 12.78 -6.91
C GLU A 41 -28.58 11.89 -6.41
N ALA A 42 -29.72 12.02 -7.09
CA ALA A 42 -30.90 11.19 -6.88
C ALA A 42 -30.67 9.73 -7.29
N SER A 43 -31.47 8.85 -6.75
CA SER A 43 -31.42 7.39 -6.71
C SER A 43 -31.16 6.64 -8.04
N GLU A 44 -31.14 7.27 -9.19
CA GLU A 44 -31.08 6.58 -10.49
C GLU A 44 -29.66 6.28 -10.98
N ASP A 45 -28.63 6.84 -10.35
CA ASP A 45 -27.23 6.64 -10.78
C ASP A 45 -26.28 6.23 -9.65
N ARG A 46 -26.69 5.26 -8.82
CA ARG A 46 -25.87 4.73 -7.74
C ARG A 46 -24.52 4.21 -8.23
N THR A 47 -24.50 3.53 -9.38
CA THR A 47 -23.27 2.97 -9.96
C THR A 47 -22.28 4.08 -10.34
N ALA A 48 -22.78 5.15 -10.96
CA ALA A 48 -21.93 6.30 -11.31
C ALA A 48 -21.47 7.06 -10.07
N ALA A 49 -22.32 7.21 -9.04
CA ALA A 49 -21.94 7.83 -7.77
C ALA A 49 -20.88 7.02 -7.04
N HIS A 50 -20.98 5.70 -7.00
CA HIS A 50 -19.97 4.81 -6.45
C HIS A 50 -18.64 4.91 -7.21
N SER A 51 -18.68 4.92 -8.53
CA SER A 51 -17.49 5.07 -9.37
C SER A 51 -16.77 6.39 -9.13
N LYS A 52 -17.52 7.50 -8.99
CA LYS A 52 -16.95 8.83 -8.65
C LYS A 52 -16.35 8.83 -7.24
N ALA A 53 -16.99 8.20 -6.27
CA ALA A 53 -16.49 8.11 -4.90
C ALA A 53 -15.18 7.32 -4.84
N VAL A 54 -15.13 6.16 -5.51
CA VAL A 54 -13.93 5.33 -5.64
C VAL A 54 -12.81 6.10 -6.34
N ALA A 55 -13.11 6.82 -7.42
CA ALA A 55 -12.13 7.65 -8.12
C ALA A 55 -11.54 8.73 -7.22
N ARG A 56 -12.32 9.34 -6.31
CA ARG A 56 -11.81 10.32 -5.34
C ARG A 56 -10.84 9.69 -4.34
N VAL A 57 -11.18 8.53 -3.79
CA VAL A 57 -10.28 7.81 -2.86
C VAL A 57 -8.98 7.45 -3.57
N ARG A 58 -9.07 6.94 -4.81
CA ARG A 58 -7.90 6.59 -5.61
C ARG A 58 -7.03 7.81 -5.91
N THR A 59 -7.63 8.90 -6.35
CA THR A 59 -6.92 10.16 -6.62
C THR A 59 -6.24 10.67 -5.35
N HIS A 60 -6.93 10.64 -4.21
CA HIS A 60 -6.34 11.06 -2.94
C HIS A 60 -5.09 10.26 -2.58
N LEU A 61 -5.17 8.92 -2.61
CA LEU A 61 -4.02 8.05 -2.31
C LEU A 61 -2.89 8.20 -3.34
N HIS A 62 -3.24 8.29 -4.62
CA HIS A 62 -2.27 8.55 -5.70
C HIS A 62 -1.52 9.86 -5.47
N ASP A 63 -2.24 10.96 -5.23
CA ASP A 63 -1.63 12.27 -5.05
C ASP A 63 -0.81 12.34 -3.76
N PHE A 64 -1.26 11.65 -2.71
CA PHE A 64 -0.51 11.49 -1.47
C PHE A 64 0.84 10.82 -1.73
N LEU A 65 0.84 9.64 -2.36
CA LEU A 65 2.07 8.91 -2.69
C LEU A 65 2.99 9.71 -3.62
N LYS A 66 2.43 10.34 -4.66
CA LYS A 66 3.20 11.21 -5.57
C LYS A 66 3.79 12.43 -4.85
N GLY A 67 3.06 12.99 -3.90
CA GLY A 67 3.54 14.09 -3.04
C GLY A 67 4.75 13.66 -2.22
N GLN A 68 4.64 12.53 -1.54
CA GLN A 68 5.74 11.92 -0.77
C GLN A 68 6.97 11.69 -1.65
N ALA A 69 6.80 11.06 -2.82
CA ALA A 69 7.92 10.79 -3.72
C ALA A 69 8.68 12.08 -4.09
N ARG A 70 7.95 13.14 -4.45
CA ARG A 70 8.56 14.42 -4.81
C ARG A 70 9.36 15.06 -3.67
N GLU A 71 8.85 14.94 -2.45
CA GLU A 71 9.50 15.47 -1.25
C GLU A 71 10.78 14.70 -0.94
N LEU A 72 10.69 13.37 -0.96
CA LEU A 72 11.77 12.49 -0.58
C LEU A 72 12.88 12.39 -1.64
N THR A 73 12.55 12.45 -2.92
CA THR A 73 13.55 12.49 -4.01
C THR A 73 14.48 13.70 -3.87
N ARG A 74 13.98 14.83 -3.35
CA ARG A 74 14.80 16.00 -3.06
C ARG A 74 15.82 15.76 -1.93
N SER A 75 15.50 14.86 -1.02
CA SER A 75 16.27 14.59 0.19
C SER A 75 17.23 13.40 0.05
N LEU A 76 16.86 12.38 -0.74
CA LEU A 76 17.55 11.09 -0.83
C LEU A 76 18.58 11.01 -1.98
N GLY A 77 18.48 11.90 -2.97
CA GLY A 77 19.31 11.80 -4.17
C GLY A 77 18.92 10.62 -5.09
N PRO A 78 19.73 10.34 -6.14
CA PRO A 78 19.38 9.35 -7.17
C PRO A 78 19.20 7.92 -6.64
N GLU A 79 20.02 7.49 -5.70
CA GLU A 79 19.95 6.12 -5.14
C GLU A 79 18.67 5.90 -4.31
N GLY A 80 18.11 6.96 -3.73
CA GLY A 80 16.87 6.90 -2.97
C GLY A 80 15.61 6.79 -3.83
N ILE A 81 15.71 7.01 -5.15
CA ILE A 81 14.56 6.95 -6.07
C ILE A 81 14.06 5.51 -6.18
N ASP A 82 14.96 4.55 -6.41
CA ASP A 82 14.60 3.14 -6.56
C ASP A 82 13.94 2.58 -5.29
N TRP A 83 14.47 2.97 -4.13
CA TRP A 83 13.90 2.60 -2.82
C TRP A 83 12.52 3.20 -2.60
N MET A 84 12.31 4.43 -3.03
CA MET A 84 11.01 5.09 -2.93
C MET A 84 9.97 4.45 -3.85
N ASP A 85 10.35 4.12 -5.07
CA ASP A 85 9.46 3.46 -6.03
C ASP A 85 9.03 2.08 -5.51
N GLU A 86 9.96 1.32 -4.93
CA GLU A 86 9.66 0.03 -4.31
C GLU A 86 8.76 0.19 -3.07
N ALA A 87 9.06 1.15 -2.20
CA ALA A 87 8.23 1.45 -1.03
C ALA A 87 6.81 1.86 -1.44
N GLN A 88 6.66 2.68 -2.47
CA GLN A 88 5.35 3.07 -3.01
C GLN A 88 4.59 1.89 -3.61
N TYR A 89 5.30 0.97 -4.26
CA TYR A 89 4.69 -0.25 -4.78
C TYR A 89 4.07 -1.09 -3.65
N VAL A 90 4.80 -1.28 -2.55
CA VAL A 90 4.29 -1.98 -1.36
C VAL A 90 3.12 -1.23 -0.72
N MET A 91 3.20 0.10 -0.60
CA MET A 91 2.13 0.92 -0.03
C MET A 91 0.85 0.87 -0.88
N ALA A 92 0.96 1.01 -2.20
CA ALA A 92 -0.18 0.91 -3.12
C ALA A 92 -0.83 -0.48 -3.04
N SER A 93 -0.01 -1.53 -3.00
CA SER A 93 -0.47 -2.91 -2.87
C SER A 93 -1.20 -3.17 -1.55
N LEU A 94 -0.71 -2.58 -0.44
CA LEU A 94 -1.39 -2.65 0.85
C LEU A 94 -2.73 -1.91 0.82
N ALA A 95 -2.81 -0.74 0.20
CA ALA A 95 -4.06 -0.01 0.04
C ALA A 95 -5.10 -0.82 -0.76
N ASP A 96 -4.67 -1.42 -1.87
CA ASP A 96 -5.53 -2.28 -2.68
C ASP A 96 -6.05 -3.47 -1.88
N GLU A 97 -5.18 -4.13 -1.12
CA GLU A 97 -5.56 -5.26 -0.28
C GLU A 97 -6.59 -4.85 0.79
N VAL A 98 -6.39 -3.73 1.46
CA VAL A 98 -7.32 -3.20 2.47
C VAL A 98 -8.67 -2.88 1.81
N LEU A 99 -8.69 -2.07 0.75
CA LEU A 99 -9.92 -1.56 0.15
C LEU A 99 -10.71 -2.62 -0.63
N VAL A 100 -10.04 -3.64 -1.17
CA VAL A 100 -10.70 -4.80 -1.79
C VAL A 100 -11.35 -5.70 -0.74
N ASN A 101 -10.80 -5.77 0.47
CA ASN A 101 -11.28 -6.69 1.51
C ASN A 101 -12.19 -6.03 2.55
N MET A 102 -12.26 -4.70 2.60
CA MET A 102 -13.26 -3.98 3.40
C MET A 102 -14.68 -4.21 2.87
N GLU A 103 -15.65 -4.21 3.78
CA GLU A 103 -17.07 -4.17 3.43
C GLU A 103 -17.53 -2.74 3.19
N TRP A 104 -17.56 -2.32 1.95
CA TRP A 104 -18.05 -1.01 1.51
C TRP A 104 -18.60 -1.06 0.08
N GLU A 105 -19.40 -0.09 -0.28
CA GLU A 105 -20.05 -0.08 -1.58
C GLU A 105 -19.12 0.15 -2.77
N GLY A 106 -17.99 0.78 -2.57
CA GLY A 106 -16.97 0.99 -3.59
C GLY A 106 -16.10 -0.22 -3.90
N ARG A 107 -16.19 -1.30 -3.12
CA ARG A 107 -15.33 -2.48 -3.21
C ARG A 107 -15.25 -3.08 -4.62
N GLU A 108 -16.40 -3.27 -5.26
CA GLU A 108 -16.43 -3.86 -6.59
C GLU A 108 -15.84 -2.93 -7.65
N ALA A 109 -16.11 -1.63 -7.55
CA ALA A 109 -15.54 -0.64 -8.45
C ALA A 109 -14.02 -0.47 -8.22
N TRP A 110 -13.55 -0.56 -6.97
CA TRP A 110 -12.12 -0.56 -6.64
C TRP A 110 -11.40 -1.77 -7.25
N SER A 111 -12.00 -2.98 -7.12
CA SER A 111 -11.41 -4.22 -7.65
C SER A 111 -11.20 -4.21 -9.17
N ARG A 112 -11.96 -3.40 -9.91
CA ARG A 112 -11.80 -3.25 -11.36
C ARG A 112 -10.64 -2.37 -11.77
N GLU A 113 -10.22 -1.48 -10.90
CA GLU A 113 -9.17 -0.51 -11.19
C GLU A 113 -8.36 -0.20 -9.92
N LEU A 114 -7.38 -1.04 -9.65
CA LEU A 114 -6.53 -0.99 -8.48
C LEU A 114 -5.59 0.22 -8.51
N LEU A 115 -5.15 0.68 -7.35
CA LEU A 115 -4.15 1.74 -7.22
C LEU A 115 -2.80 1.29 -7.80
N GLU A 116 -2.41 0.03 -7.59
CA GLU A 116 -1.26 -0.60 -8.21
C GLU A 116 -1.27 -0.45 -9.73
N THR A 117 -2.40 -0.79 -10.34
CA THR A 117 -2.58 -0.68 -11.80
C THR A 117 -2.45 0.77 -12.26
N HIS A 118 -3.08 1.68 -11.55
CA HIS A 118 -3.10 3.09 -11.89
C HIS A 118 -1.71 3.74 -11.80
N MET A 119 -0.88 3.31 -10.83
CA MET A 119 0.44 3.89 -10.58
C MET A 119 1.56 3.20 -11.36
N PHE A 120 1.49 1.87 -11.48
CA PHE A 120 2.61 1.04 -11.96
C PHE A 120 2.27 0.20 -13.19
N GLY A 121 1.01 0.19 -13.64
CA GLY A 121 0.57 -0.63 -14.76
C GLY A 121 0.65 -2.14 -14.48
N SER A 122 0.73 -2.53 -13.21
CA SER A 122 0.88 -3.91 -12.75
C SER A 122 -0.45 -4.46 -12.23
N HIS A 123 -0.60 -5.79 -12.21
CA HIS A 123 -1.75 -6.50 -11.67
C HIS A 123 -1.34 -7.71 -10.81
N VAL A 124 -0.09 -7.77 -10.41
CA VAL A 124 0.52 -8.95 -9.79
C VAL A 124 1.17 -8.64 -8.43
N ALA A 125 0.82 -7.50 -7.82
CA ALA A 125 1.40 -7.10 -6.55
C ALA A 125 1.20 -8.14 -5.45
N GLY A 126 0.07 -8.83 -5.42
CA GLY A 126 -0.19 -9.90 -4.46
C GLY A 126 0.83 -11.04 -4.49
N GLU A 127 1.55 -11.22 -5.59
CA GLU A 127 2.65 -12.18 -5.74
C GLU A 127 4.00 -11.50 -5.61
N GLN A 128 4.21 -10.43 -6.36
CA GLN A 128 5.51 -9.75 -6.46
C GLN A 128 5.99 -9.17 -5.14
N VAL A 129 5.13 -8.60 -4.30
CA VAL A 129 5.52 -8.06 -2.99
C VAL A 129 6.15 -9.16 -2.13
N LEU A 130 5.57 -10.36 -2.13
CA LEU A 130 6.10 -11.49 -1.36
C LEU A 130 7.40 -12.03 -1.94
N GLU A 131 7.48 -12.14 -3.27
CA GLU A 131 8.69 -12.60 -3.97
C GLU A 131 9.87 -11.64 -3.78
N ARG A 132 9.62 -10.34 -3.84
CA ARG A 132 10.65 -9.32 -3.63
C ARG A 132 11.13 -9.30 -2.18
N ALA A 133 10.23 -9.48 -1.20
CA ALA A 133 10.61 -9.62 0.21
C ALA A 133 11.48 -10.86 0.46
N GLU A 134 11.19 -11.97 -0.21
CA GLU A 134 12.01 -13.19 -0.15
C GLU A 134 13.39 -12.97 -0.80
N ALA A 135 13.44 -12.32 -1.96
CA ALA A 135 14.66 -12.00 -2.66
C ALA A 135 15.57 -11.10 -1.83
N LEU A 136 15.01 -10.05 -1.23
CA LEU A 136 15.73 -9.15 -0.33
C LEU A 136 16.38 -9.89 0.84
N LEU A 137 15.66 -10.81 1.46
CA LEU A 137 16.20 -11.64 2.54
C LEU A 137 17.29 -12.62 2.06
N ALA A 138 17.20 -13.07 0.80
CA ALA A 138 18.20 -13.97 0.23
C ALA A 138 19.51 -13.22 -0.11
N GLU A 139 19.44 -11.94 -0.47
CA GLU A 139 20.60 -11.07 -0.68
C GLU A 139 21.36 -10.83 0.63
N GLY A 140 20.64 -10.67 1.73
CA GLY A 140 21.22 -10.52 3.07
C GLY A 140 22.07 -9.25 3.24
N ASP A 141 21.83 -8.21 2.44
CA ASP A 141 22.55 -6.95 2.53
C ASP A 141 21.89 -6.04 3.58
N ASP A 142 22.66 -5.64 4.58
CA ASP A 142 22.19 -4.75 5.65
C ASP A 142 21.71 -3.38 5.11
N ALA A 143 22.15 -2.97 3.92
CA ALA A 143 21.64 -1.78 3.25
C ALA A 143 20.13 -1.88 2.95
N ASN A 144 19.58 -3.09 2.88
CA ASN A 144 18.16 -3.36 2.63
C ASN A 144 17.27 -3.26 3.88
N TRP A 145 17.79 -2.81 5.02
CA TRP A 145 17.07 -2.76 6.29
C TRP A 145 15.73 -2.01 6.20
N ASP A 146 15.72 -0.84 5.56
CA ASP A 146 14.52 0.00 5.42
C ASP A 146 13.40 -0.70 4.66
N MET A 147 13.76 -1.34 3.54
CA MET A 147 12.79 -2.07 2.75
C MET A 147 12.30 -3.33 3.47
N ALA A 148 13.18 -4.04 4.17
CA ALA A 148 12.79 -5.17 5.04
C ALA A 148 11.77 -4.73 6.09
N TRP A 149 11.97 -3.53 6.68
CA TRP A 149 11.03 -2.94 7.64
C TRP A 149 9.68 -2.61 7.00
N ILE A 150 9.66 -2.08 5.76
CA ILE A 150 8.43 -1.79 5.02
C ILE A 150 7.67 -3.08 4.70
N TYR A 151 8.34 -4.12 4.21
CA TYR A 151 7.72 -5.42 3.98
C TYR A 151 7.15 -6.03 5.27
N LEU A 152 7.94 -5.99 6.36
CA LEU A 152 7.50 -6.46 7.67
C LEU A 152 6.24 -5.72 8.13
N SER A 153 6.22 -4.41 7.95
CA SER A 153 5.09 -3.56 8.33
C SER A 153 3.85 -3.91 7.52
N ALA A 154 3.95 -4.02 6.19
CA ALA A 154 2.83 -4.41 5.34
C ALA A 154 2.25 -5.78 5.73
N LEU A 155 3.10 -6.78 5.94
CA LEU A 155 2.68 -8.11 6.40
C LEU A 155 2.05 -8.08 7.80
N SER A 156 2.55 -7.21 8.69
CA SER A 156 2.02 -7.03 10.04
C SER A 156 0.66 -6.36 10.07
N LEU A 157 0.38 -5.53 9.08
CA LEU A 157 -0.90 -4.86 8.87
C LEU A 157 -1.92 -5.70 8.08
N GLY A 158 -1.57 -6.94 7.76
CA GLY A 158 -2.50 -7.91 7.20
C GLY A 158 -2.41 -8.10 5.69
N PHE A 159 -1.33 -7.62 5.05
CA PHE A 159 -1.08 -7.99 3.65
C PHE A 159 -0.82 -9.48 3.52
N LEU A 160 -1.63 -10.17 2.74
CA LEU A 160 -1.55 -11.61 2.46
C LEU A 160 -1.26 -11.91 1.00
N GLY A 161 -1.54 -10.97 0.11
CA GLY A 161 -1.34 -11.09 -1.32
C GLY A 161 -1.98 -12.36 -1.91
N LYS A 162 -1.22 -13.15 -2.66
CA LYS A 162 -1.70 -14.38 -3.32
C LYS A 162 -2.26 -15.45 -2.36
N TYR A 163 -1.97 -15.35 -1.07
CA TYR A 163 -2.45 -16.33 -0.09
C TYR A 163 -3.79 -15.97 0.52
N ARG A 164 -4.34 -14.81 0.19
CA ARG A 164 -5.65 -14.40 0.70
C ARG A 164 -6.76 -15.34 0.20
N GLY A 165 -7.57 -15.81 1.14
CA GLY A 165 -8.68 -16.73 0.84
C GLY A 165 -8.26 -18.16 0.51
N THR A 166 -6.95 -18.49 0.58
CA THR A 166 -6.45 -19.86 0.41
C THR A 166 -6.24 -20.53 1.76
N ARG A 167 -6.27 -21.88 1.78
CA ARG A 167 -5.88 -22.66 2.96
C ARG A 167 -4.37 -22.82 3.08
N ASP A 168 -3.67 -22.64 1.97
CA ASP A 168 -2.22 -22.67 1.92
C ASP A 168 -1.69 -21.26 2.18
N SER A 169 -0.98 -21.09 3.27
CA SER A 169 -0.31 -19.85 3.63
C SER A 169 1.12 -19.76 3.07
N GLY A 170 1.57 -20.81 2.39
CA GLY A 170 2.89 -20.85 1.74
C GLY A 170 4.02 -20.43 2.67
N SER A 171 4.84 -19.49 2.20
CA SER A 171 5.98 -18.96 2.95
C SER A 171 5.63 -17.88 3.98
N LEU A 172 4.40 -17.35 4.00
CA LEU A 172 4.01 -16.24 4.89
C LEU A 172 4.34 -16.49 6.38
N PRO A 173 4.06 -17.68 6.97
CA PRO A 173 4.36 -17.93 8.38
C PRO A 173 5.85 -17.84 8.71
N SER A 174 6.73 -18.10 7.74
CA SER A 174 8.18 -18.02 7.91
C SER A 174 8.77 -16.67 7.47
N LEU A 175 8.16 -16.00 6.51
CA LEU A 175 8.64 -14.73 5.95
C LEU A 175 8.65 -13.61 6.99
N ARG A 176 7.55 -13.46 7.72
CA ARG A 176 7.41 -12.42 8.75
C ARG A 176 8.45 -12.53 9.88
N PRO A 177 8.68 -13.70 10.52
CA PRO A 177 9.77 -13.86 11.50
C PRO A 177 11.15 -13.61 10.91
N ARG A 178 11.40 -13.99 9.66
CA ARG A 178 12.70 -13.77 8.99
C ARG A 178 12.94 -12.28 8.76
N LEU A 179 11.93 -11.54 8.31
CA LEU A 179 12.00 -10.07 8.19
C LEU A 179 12.22 -9.40 9.56
N LEU A 180 11.51 -9.87 10.59
CA LEU A 180 11.71 -9.35 11.94
C LEU A 180 13.16 -9.57 12.42
N ASN A 181 13.71 -10.76 12.24
CA ASN A 181 15.11 -11.04 12.61
C ASN A 181 16.11 -10.22 11.79
N PHE A 182 15.77 -9.85 10.55
CA PHE A 182 16.63 -9.03 9.71
C PHE A 182 16.68 -7.57 10.17
N VAL A 183 15.60 -7.05 10.72
CA VAL A 183 15.49 -5.65 11.16
C VAL A 183 15.80 -5.44 12.65
N THR A 184 16.08 -6.50 13.42
CA THR A 184 16.42 -6.43 14.86
C THR A 184 17.86 -6.78 15.13
#